data_251ea1a6d464c99c5409fa1c457c2383
#
_entry.id   251ea1a6d464c99c5409fa1c457c2383
#
_cell.length_a   1.000
_cell.length_b   1.000
_cell.length_c   1.000
_cell.angle_alpha   90.00
_cell.angle_beta   90.00
_cell.angle_gamma   90.00
#
_symmetry.space_group_name_H-M   'P 1'
#
loop_
_entity.id
_entity.type
_entity.pdbx_description
1 polymer ?
#
loop_
_entity_poly.entity_id
_entity_poly.type
_entity_poly.pdbx_seq_one_letter_code
_entity_poly.pdbx_strand_id
1 'polypeptide(L)'
;HEKMALWTTHAGASDGYLYQGLKQNVTDRVDAIDVWYSSPAKSLIQDPVTKTVVGVTVERDGKEMNIRALNGVCICTGGFECNKEMVQHYLNVINYAPRGGQFNTGDGIKMAQAVGADLWHMDCYEGLFGLGSVTYPVEEGIPCDMIATLAQNAVNTGAAILVGTDGDRFVNESETVRHGHLYENGIWENPTFPEKVWYIIDETQKGEIEAAGAMPEEQLAKLTAYDSIDA
;
A
#
# COMPACT_ATOMS: atom_id res chain seq x y z
N HIS A 1 -3.43 -6.56 -32.17
CA HIS A 1 -3.45 -6.17 -30.76
C HIS A 1 -3.15 -4.69 -30.70
N GLU A 2 -4.17 -3.84 -30.66
CA GLU A 2 -4.02 -2.46 -30.30
C GLU A 2 -3.41 -2.43 -28.91
N LYS A 3 -2.30 -1.74 -28.76
CA LYS A 3 -1.68 -1.51 -27.47
C LYS A 3 -2.62 -0.60 -26.71
N MET A 4 -3.43 -1.17 -25.84
CA MET A 4 -4.21 -0.44 -24.90
C MET A 4 -3.26 0.12 -23.85
N ALA A 5 -2.72 1.30 -24.10
CA ALA A 5 -2.05 2.06 -23.06
C ALA A 5 -3.17 2.67 -22.21
N LEU A 6 -3.42 2.06 -21.07
CA LEU A 6 -4.26 2.66 -20.03
C LEU A 6 -3.48 3.81 -19.38
N TRP A 7 -3.43 4.92 -20.07
CA TRP A 7 -2.97 6.16 -19.49
C TRP A 7 -4.16 6.88 -18.87
N THR A 8 -4.37 6.66 -17.61
CA THR A 8 -5.37 7.38 -16.83
C THR A 8 -4.79 8.61 -16.16
N THR A 9 -3.75 9.19 -16.74
CA THR A 9 -3.21 10.46 -16.27
C THR A 9 -4.12 11.59 -16.73
N HIS A 10 -5.02 11.94 -15.86
CA HIS A 10 -5.71 13.21 -15.91
C HIS A 10 -4.85 14.26 -15.20
N ALA A 11 -4.75 15.46 -15.73
CA ALA A 11 -4.12 16.57 -15.02
C ALA A 11 -4.89 16.81 -13.72
N GLY A 12 -4.26 16.66 -12.57
CA GLY A 12 -4.92 16.68 -11.27
C GLY A 12 -5.36 15.30 -10.78
N ALA A 13 -4.65 14.24 -11.15
CA ALA A 13 -4.96 12.83 -10.92
C ALA A 13 -5.13 12.40 -9.44
N SER A 14 -4.94 13.29 -8.50
CA SER A 14 -5.20 13.04 -7.07
C SER A 14 -6.68 13.11 -6.69
N ASP A 15 -7.56 13.45 -7.62
CA ASP A 15 -8.99 13.66 -7.38
C ASP A 15 -9.85 12.39 -7.44
N GLY A 16 -9.23 11.22 -7.59
CA GLY A 16 -9.94 9.95 -7.71
C GLY A 16 -10.69 9.79 -9.04
N TYR A 17 -10.23 10.42 -10.12
CA TYR A 17 -10.88 10.41 -11.42
C TYR A 17 -11.24 9.01 -11.94
N LEU A 18 -10.32 8.03 -11.81
CA LEU A 18 -10.59 6.64 -12.16
C LEU A 18 -11.76 6.07 -11.34
N TYR A 19 -11.75 6.31 -10.03
CA TYR A 19 -12.83 5.89 -9.15
C TYR A 19 -14.17 6.53 -9.53
N GLN A 20 -14.17 7.81 -9.85
CA GLN A 20 -15.38 8.53 -10.27
C GLN A 20 -15.95 7.94 -11.56
N GLY A 21 -15.09 7.63 -12.53
CA GLY A 21 -15.49 6.97 -13.77
C GLY A 21 -16.09 5.57 -13.54
N LEU A 22 -15.45 4.76 -12.70
CA LEU A 22 -15.95 3.43 -12.34
C LEU A 22 -17.28 3.54 -11.57
N LYS A 23 -17.38 4.45 -10.60
CA LYS A 23 -18.60 4.71 -9.85
C LYS A 23 -19.75 5.13 -10.76
N GLN A 24 -19.49 6.01 -11.74
CA GLN A 24 -20.50 6.43 -12.70
C GLN A 24 -20.98 5.24 -13.53
N ASN A 25 -20.08 4.39 -14.01
CA ASN A 25 -20.45 3.18 -14.74
C ASN A 25 -21.34 2.23 -13.95
N VAL A 26 -21.14 2.11 -12.64
CA VAL A 26 -22.03 1.34 -11.75
C VAL A 26 -23.37 2.04 -11.61
N THR A 27 -23.38 3.35 -11.38
CA THR A 27 -24.59 4.16 -11.23
C THR A 27 -25.48 4.09 -12.46
N ASP A 28 -24.89 4.09 -13.64
CA ASP A 28 -25.62 3.99 -14.92
C ASP A 28 -26.26 2.61 -15.15
N ARG A 29 -25.99 1.64 -14.29
CA ARG A 29 -26.46 0.25 -14.40
C ARG A 29 -27.28 -0.20 -13.19
N VAL A 30 -28.03 0.71 -12.59
CA VAL A 30 -28.86 0.42 -11.41
C VAL A 30 -29.91 -0.69 -11.63
N ASP A 31 -30.32 -0.91 -12.88
CA ASP A 31 -31.26 -1.99 -13.24
C ASP A 31 -30.59 -3.38 -13.23
N ALA A 32 -29.26 -3.43 -13.21
CA ALA A 32 -28.46 -4.67 -13.26
C ALA A 32 -27.54 -4.85 -12.05
N ILE A 33 -27.29 -3.80 -11.29
CA ILE A 33 -26.34 -3.82 -10.18
C ILE A 33 -26.99 -3.19 -8.94
N ASP A 34 -27.16 -4.02 -7.91
CA ASP A 34 -27.55 -3.58 -6.58
C ASP A 34 -26.30 -3.18 -5.78
N VAL A 35 -26.22 -1.94 -5.37
CA VAL A 35 -25.14 -1.44 -4.51
C VAL A 35 -25.62 -1.26 -3.08
N TRP A 36 -25.02 -1.98 -2.16
CA TRP A 36 -25.29 -1.87 -0.74
C TRP A 36 -24.13 -1.22 -0.01
N TYR A 37 -24.36 -0.03 0.51
CA TYR A 37 -23.42 0.63 1.42
C TYR A 37 -23.68 0.21 2.86
N SER A 38 -22.70 0.41 3.73
CA SER A 38 -22.77 0.07 5.15
C SER A 38 -23.24 -1.38 5.40
N SER A 39 -22.79 -2.27 4.56
CA SER A 39 -23.19 -3.69 4.57
C SER A 39 -21.94 -4.58 4.52
N PRO A 40 -21.13 -4.62 5.62
CA PRO A 40 -19.91 -5.39 5.64
C PRO A 40 -20.17 -6.88 5.46
N ALA A 41 -19.36 -7.52 4.63
CA ALA A 41 -19.30 -8.97 4.52
C ALA A 41 -18.64 -9.55 5.77
N LYS A 42 -19.22 -10.60 6.32
CA LYS A 42 -18.75 -11.27 7.55
C LYS A 42 -18.10 -12.62 7.28
N SER A 43 -18.65 -13.38 6.35
CA SER A 43 -18.15 -14.72 6.01
C SER A 43 -18.61 -15.16 4.63
N LEU A 44 -17.88 -16.08 4.04
CA LEU A 44 -18.31 -16.81 2.85
C LEU A 44 -19.15 -18.02 3.28
N ILE A 45 -20.19 -18.32 2.52
CA ILE A 45 -21.04 -19.49 2.72
C ILE A 45 -20.53 -20.58 1.77
N GLN A 46 -20.10 -21.70 2.35
CA GLN A 46 -19.58 -22.84 1.61
C GLN A 46 -20.49 -24.05 1.77
N ASP A 47 -20.79 -24.73 0.66
CA ASP A 47 -21.47 -26.02 0.69
C ASP A 47 -20.58 -27.06 1.41
N PRO A 48 -21.07 -27.73 2.45
CA PRO A 48 -20.25 -28.60 3.28
C PRO A 48 -19.76 -29.87 2.55
N VAL A 49 -20.44 -30.27 1.48
CA VAL A 49 -20.11 -31.49 0.73
C VAL A 49 -19.22 -31.16 -0.48
N THR A 50 -19.66 -30.24 -1.32
CA THR A 50 -18.97 -29.89 -2.56
C THR A 50 -17.83 -28.91 -2.36
N LYS A 51 -17.79 -28.24 -1.20
CA LYS A 51 -16.85 -27.14 -0.91
C LYS A 51 -16.98 -25.93 -1.83
N THR A 52 -18.06 -25.87 -2.58
CA THR A 52 -18.33 -24.70 -3.44
C THR A 52 -18.78 -23.51 -2.59
N VAL A 53 -18.24 -22.33 -2.86
CA VAL A 53 -18.73 -21.08 -2.25
C VAL A 53 -20.03 -20.70 -2.96
N VAL A 54 -21.10 -20.69 -2.19
CA VAL A 54 -22.48 -20.50 -2.70
C VAL A 54 -23.10 -19.17 -2.27
N GLY A 55 -22.37 -18.37 -1.52
CA GLY A 55 -22.87 -17.08 -1.05
C GLY A 55 -21.98 -16.37 -0.06
N VAL A 56 -22.52 -15.33 0.51
CA VAL A 56 -21.86 -14.49 1.51
C VAL A 56 -22.86 -14.09 2.61
N THR A 57 -22.39 -14.08 3.86
CA THR A 57 -23.12 -13.48 4.97
C THR A 57 -22.72 -12.03 5.10
N VAL A 58 -23.67 -11.13 5.12
CA VAL A 58 -23.47 -9.69 5.31
C VAL A 58 -24.23 -9.21 6.53
N GLU A 59 -23.73 -8.16 7.16
CA GLU A 59 -24.51 -7.44 8.18
C GLU A 59 -25.13 -6.20 7.53
N ARG A 60 -26.44 -6.05 7.66
CA ARG A 60 -27.16 -4.87 7.17
C ARG A 60 -28.21 -4.45 8.18
N ASP A 61 -28.22 -3.17 8.53
CA ASP A 61 -29.15 -2.60 9.53
C ASP A 61 -29.13 -3.36 10.88
N GLY A 62 -27.93 -3.80 11.30
CA GLY A 62 -27.71 -4.57 12.53
C GLY A 62 -28.21 -6.02 12.49
N LYS A 63 -28.51 -6.55 11.30
CA LYS A 63 -28.96 -7.93 11.11
C LYS A 63 -28.06 -8.66 10.12
N GLU A 64 -27.75 -9.91 10.46
CA GLU A 64 -27.08 -10.79 9.51
C GLU A 64 -28.06 -11.30 8.45
N MET A 65 -27.61 -11.28 7.20
CA MET A 65 -28.33 -11.74 6.04
C MET A 65 -27.44 -12.63 5.18
N ASN A 66 -28.00 -13.72 4.69
CA ASN A 66 -27.32 -14.61 3.76
C ASN A 66 -27.74 -14.28 2.32
N ILE A 67 -26.75 -13.99 1.48
CA ILE A 67 -26.96 -13.71 0.06
C ILE A 67 -26.44 -14.90 -0.72
N ARG A 68 -27.31 -15.51 -1.54
CA ARG A 68 -26.92 -16.59 -2.43
C ARG A 68 -26.25 -16.02 -3.68
N ALA A 69 -25.09 -16.54 -4.01
CA ALA A 69 -24.39 -16.25 -5.25
C ALA A 69 -24.60 -17.38 -6.26
N LEU A 70 -25.13 -17.07 -7.44
CA LEU A 70 -25.40 -18.09 -8.47
C LEU A 70 -24.15 -18.50 -9.23
N ASN A 71 -23.23 -17.55 -9.46
CA ASN A 71 -22.05 -17.76 -10.29
C ASN A 71 -20.74 -17.67 -9.48
N GLY A 72 -20.77 -17.27 -8.22
CA GLY A 72 -19.61 -17.11 -7.35
C GLY A 72 -19.56 -15.77 -6.63
N VAL A 73 -18.57 -15.61 -5.79
CA VAL A 73 -18.31 -14.38 -5.03
C VAL A 73 -16.95 -13.83 -5.43
N CYS A 74 -16.91 -12.57 -5.83
CA CYS A 74 -15.68 -11.85 -6.10
C CYS A 74 -15.29 -11.00 -4.88
N ILE A 75 -14.10 -11.22 -4.34
CA ILE A 75 -13.58 -10.48 -3.18
C ILE A 75 -12.69 -9.35 -3.69
N CYS A 76 -13.08 -8.11 -3.41
CA CYS A 76 -12.36 -6.89 -3.80
C CYS A 76 -12.14 -5.97 -2.59
N THR A 77 -11.80 -6.55 -1.44
CA THR A 77 -11.73 -5.85 -0.15
C THR A 77 -10.35 -5.26 0.17
N GLY A 78 -9.45 -5.24 -0.78
CA GLY A 78 -8.09 -4.74 -0.59
C GLY A 78 -7.18 -5.71 0.18
N GLY A 79 -6.07 -5.19 0.64
CA GLY A 79 -5.03 -5.92 1.36
C GLY A 79 -5.21 -5.92 2.88
N PHE A 80 -4.07 -5.94 3.58
CA PHE A 80 -4.05 -6.00 5.05
C PHE A 80 -3.11 -4.97 5.69
N GLU A 81 -2.68 -3.98 4.95
CA GLU A 81 -1.70 -2.98 5.39
C GLU A 81 -2.13 -2.16 6.62
N CYS A 82 -3.44 -2.10 6.93
CA CYS A 82 -3.95 -1.47 8.14
C CYS A 82 -4.22 -2.46 9.30
N ASN A 83 -3.77 -3.70 9.16
CA ASN A 83 -3.85 -4.72 10.21
C ASN A 83 -2.44 -5.02 10.75
N LYS A 84 -2.10 -4.41 11.89
CA LYS A 84 -0.78 -4.54 12.52
C LYS A 84 -0.36 -5.98 12.76
N GLU A 85 -1.28 -6.82 13.23
CA GLU A 85 -1.02 -8.23 13.51
C GLU A 85 -0.63 -8.98 12.23
N MET A 86 -1.38 -8.79 11.15
CA MET A 86 -1.07 -9.42 9.87
C MET A 86 0.22 -8.89 9.26
N VAL A 87 0.47 -7.58 9.35
CA VAL A 87 1.72 -6.97 8.87
C VAL A 87 2.91 -7.53 9.64
N GLN A 88 2.84 -7.58 10.95
CA GLN A 88 3.90 -8.15 11.76
C GLN A 88 4.10 -9.65 11.45
N HIS A 89 3.01 -10.39 11.31
CA HIS A 89 3.05 -11.84 11.12
C HIS A 89 3.59 -12.25 9.75
N TYR A 90 3.18 -11.55 8.70
CA TYR A 90 3.56 -11.91 7.33
C TYR A 90 4.78 -11.14 6.81
N LEU A 91 4.94 -9.88 7.19
CA LEU A 91 5.98 -9.00 6.65
C LEU A 91 7.14 -8.78 7.63
N ASN A 92 7.02 -9.22 8.89
CA ASN A 92 8.00 -8.96 9.97
C ASN A 92 8.30 -7.46 10.19
N VAL A 93 7.35 -6.59 9.87
CA VAL A 93 7.48 -5.16 10.05
C VAL A 93 6.67 -4.71 11.26
N ILE A 94 7.31 -3.98 12.18
CA ILE A 94 6.67 -3.47 13.39
C ILE A 94 6.31 -2.01 13.23
N ASN A 95 7.26 -1.21 12.73
CA ASN A 95 7.11 0.22 12.53
C ASN A 95 6.87 0.51 11.06
N TYR A 96 5.66 0.89 10.71
CA TYR A 96 5.30 1.22 9.34
C TYR A 96 4.16 2.24 9.31
N ALA A 97 4.06 2.95 8.22
CA ALA A 97 2.96 3.87 7.94
C ALA A 97 2.27 3.41 6.65
N PRO A 98 1.05 2.87 6.72
CA PRO A 98 0.35 2.40 5.54
C PRO A 98 -0.03 3.59 4.65
N ARG A 99 -0.03 3.37 3.34
CA ARG A 99 -0.53 4.34 2.37
C ARG A 99 -1.89 3.90 1.86
N GLY A 100 -2.80 4.85 1.68
CA GLY A 100 -4.11 4.58 1.09
C GLY A 100 -5.25 4.51 2.12
N GLY A 101 -6.25 3.68 1.85
CA GLY A 101 -7.44 3.59 2.70
C GLY A 101 -7.19 2.87 4.03
N GLN A 102 -7.63 3.46 5.11
CA GLN A 102 -7.48 2.90 6.47
C GLN A 102 -8.28 1.60 6.74
N PHE A 103 -9.02 1.11 5.76
CA PHE A 103 -9.94 -0.03 5.93
C PHE A 103 -9.41 -1.35 5.37
N ASN A 104 -8.18 -1.39 4.87
CA ASN A 104 -7.55 -2.60 4.37
C ASN A 104 -7.02 -3.45 5.52
N THR A 105 -7.92 -4.17 6.19
CA THR A 105 -7.66 -4.94 7.42
C THR A 105 -7.56 -6.45 7.21
N GLY A 106 -7.54 -6.89 5.93
CA GLY A 106 -7.38 -8.29 5.57
C GLY A 106 -8.65 -9.14 5.69
N ASP A 107 -9.82 -8.52 5.73
CA ASP A 107 -11.08 -9.26 5.96
C ASP A 107 -11.38 -10.26 4.85
N GLY A 108 -11.13 -9.88 3.58
CA GLY A 108 -11.29 -10.79 2.45
C GLY A 108 -10.34 -11.98 2.50
N ILE A 109 -9.11 -11.77 2.95
CA ILE A 109 -8.11 -12.81 3.13
C ILE A 109 -8.60 -13.81 4.19
N LYS A 110 -9.04 -13.32 5.35
CA LYS A 110 -9.57 -14.16 6.43
C LYS A 110 -10.80 -14.95 6.00
N MET A 111 -11.72 -14.31 5.28
CA MET A 111 -12.91 -14.99 4.74
C MET A 111 -12.55 -16.08 3.74
N ALA A 112 -11.58 -15.83 2.86
CA ALA A 112 -11.12 -16.81 1.88
C ALA A 112 -10.42 -18.00 2.55
N GLN A 113 -9.55 -17.74 3.53
CA GLN A 113 -8.89 -18.79 4.32
C GLN A 113 -9.89 -19.68 5.06
N ALA A 114 -10.94 -19.08 5.62
CA ALA A 114 -11.97 -19.83 6.36
C ALA A 114 -12.70 -20.88 5.49
N VAL A 115 -12.69 -20.72 4.17
CA VAL A 115 -13.25 -21.69 3.21
C VAL A 115 -12.18 -22.50 2.47
N GLY A 116 -10.93 -22.45 2.93
CA GLY A 116 -9.84 -23.31 2.45
C GLY A 116 -8.95 -22.71 1.38
N ALA A 117 -9.00 -21.39 1.17
CA ALA A 117 -8.00 -20.73 0.31
C ALA A 117 -6.62 -20.76 0.97
N ASP A 118 -5.60 -20.97 0.17
CA ASP A 118 -4.20 -20.89 0.57
C ASP A 118 -3.67 -19.49 0.36
N LEU A 119 -2.56 -19.18 1.03
CA LEU A 119 -1.84 -17.92 0.93
C LEU A 119 -0.52 -18.15 0.22
N TRP A 120 -0.15 -17.21 -0.61
CA TRP A 120 1.08 -17.27 -1.36
C TRP A 120 1.73 -15.89 -1.44
N HIS A 121 3.06 -15.83 -1.32
CA HIS A 121 3.84 -14.59 -1.39
C HIS A 121 3.34 -13.49 -0.41
N MET A 122 3.01 -13.89 0.80
CA MET A 122 2.49 -12.96 1.81
C MET A 122 3.54 -12.00 2.36
N ASP A 123 4.79 -12.27 2.10
CA ASP A 123 5.95 -11.46 2.41
C ASP A 123 6.24 -10.38 1.34
N CYS A 124 5.48 -10.39 0.25
CA CYS A 124 5.57 -9.39 -0.80
C CYS A 124 4.73 -8.16 -0.49
N TYR A 125 5.30 -6.98 -0.59
CA TYR A 125 4.58 -5.75 -0.44
C TYR A 125 5.12 -4.63 -1.31
N GLU A 126 4.24 -3.74 -1.74
CA GLU A 126 4.60 -2.50 -2.39
C GLU A 126 4.86 -1.43 -1.36
N GLY A 127 5.75 -0.53 -1.67
CA GLY A 127 5.77 0.76 -0.99
C GLY A 127 6.77 0.97 0.10
N LEU A 128 7.52 -0.02 0.56
CA LEU A 128 8.68 0.30 1.40
C LEU A 128 9.71 1.07 0.59
N PHE A 129 9.57 0.88 -0.69
CA PHE A 129 10.33 1.56 -1.69
C PHE A 129 9.49 2.36 -2.66
N GLY A 130 8.64 3.16 -2.14
CA GLY A 130 9.00 4.50 -2.45
C GLY A 130 10.39 4.78 -1.87
N LEU A 131 11.44 4.10 -2.33
CA LEU A 131 12.80 4.46 -2.01
C LEU A 131 12.91 5.94 -2.21
N GLY A 132 13.03 6.62 -1.10
CA GLY A 132 12.92 8.02 -1.12
C GLY A 132 11.57 8.60 -0.74
N SER A 133 10.63 7.83 -0.24
CA SER A 133 9.44 8.38 0.38
C SER A 133 9.76 8.77 1.82
N VAL A 134 9.66 10.03 2.11
CA VAL A 134 9.67 10.48 3.49
C VAL A 134 8.26 10.35 4.02
N THR A 135 8.08 9.48 4.99
CA THR A 135 6.84 9.39 5.75
C THR A 135 7.02 10.19 7.04
N TYR A 136 6.06 11.02 7.35
CA TYR A 136 6.04 11.69 8.65
C TYR A 136 5.04 11.01 9.57
N PRO A 137 5.23 11.14 10.89
CA PRO A 137 4.33 10.54 11.86
C PRO A 137 2.90 11.00 11.61
N VAL A 138 2.01 10.03 11.50
CA VAL A 138 0.57 10.23 11.46
C VAL A 138 -0.05 9.56 12.68
N GLU A 139 -1.27 9.92 13.01
CA GLU A 139 -2.02 9.21 14.04
C GLU A 139 -2.17 7.74 13.66
N GLU A 140 -2.20 6.88 14.67
CA GLU A 140 -2.35 5.45 14.46
C GLU A 140 -3.63 5.12 13.68
N GLY A 141 -3.50 4.34 12.62
CA GLY A 141 -4.60 3.96 11.74
C GLY A 141 -5.01 5.01 10.70
N ILE A 142 -4.36 6.17 10.68
CA ILE A 142 -4.52 7.17 9.63
C ILE A 142 -3.48 6.93 8.54
N PRO A 143 -3.87 6.79 7.27
CA PRO A 143 -2.93 6.68 6.17
C PRO A 143 -2.01 7.89 6.10
N CYS A 144 -0.73 7.68 5.87
CA CYS A 144 0.20 8.76 5.66
C CYS A 144 0.29 9.14 4.19
N ASP A 145 0.45 10.44 3.92
CA ASP A 145 0.86 10.89 2.61
C ASP A 145 2.34 10.61 2.39
N MET A 146 2.67 10.13 1.20
CA MET A 146 4.05 9.91 0.79
C MET A 146 4.53 11.05 -0.08
N ILE A 147 5.71 11.58 0.23
CA ILE A 147 6.43 12.52 -0.60
C ILE A 147 7.29 11.73 -1.60
N ALA A 148 6.65 10.82 -2.32
CA ALA A 148 7.34 9.85 -3.17
C ALA A 148 8.13 10.49 -4.31
N THR A 149 7.63 11.62 -4.85
CA THR A 149 8.13 12.16 -6.11
C THR A 149 9.50 12.82 -5.99
N LEU A 150 9.76 13.47 -4.88
CA LEU A 150 10.99 14.23 -4.68
C LEU A 150 12.16 13.33 -4.34
N ALA A 151 11.90 12.42 -3.45
CA ALA A 151 12.88 11.46 -3.05
C ALA A 151 13.25 10.50 -4.20
N GLN A 152 12.32 10.18 -5.09
CA GLN A 152 12.61 9.41 -6.29
C GLN A 152 13.59 10.15 -7.22
N ASN A 153 13.51 11.45 -7.34
CA ASN A 153 14.48 12.24 -8.12
C ASN A 153 15.87 12.22 -7.48
N ALA A 154 15.95 12.39 -6.17
CA ALA A 154 17.21 12.31 -5.44
C ALA A 154 17.87 10.93 -5.59
N VAL A 155 17.09 9.86 -5.49
CA VAL A 155 17.53 8.49 -5.72
C VAL A 155 18.03 8.32 -7.16
N ASN A 156 17.27 8.76 -8.14
CA ASN A 156 17.64 8.62 -9.57
C ASN A 156 18.91 9.40 -9.95
N THR A 157 19.21 10.47 -9.25
CA THR A 157 20.44 11.27 -9.47
C THR A 157 21.61 10.78 -8.65
N GLY A 158 21.43 9.85 -7.72
CA GLY A 158 22.45 9.36 -6.80
C GLY A 158 22.80 10.36 -5.68
N ALA A 159 21.97 11.36 -5.47
CA ALA A 159 22.17 12.41 -4.47
C ALA A 159 21.57 12.07 -3.10
N ALA A 160 21.15 10.83 -2.91
CA ALA A 160 20.58 10.34 -1.66
C ALA A 160 21.11 8.96 -1.31
N ILE A 161 21.32 8.72 -0.02
CA ILE A 161 21.65 7.40 0.51
C ILE A 161 20.75 7.07 1.71
N LEU A 162 20.45 5.79 1.87
CA LEU A 162 19.68 5.23 2.98
C LEU A 162 20.61 4.46 3.91
N VAL A 163 20.62 4.87 5.17
CA VAL A 163 21.51 4.32 6.19
C VAL A 163 20.68 3.77 7.34
N GLY A 164 21.02 2.58 7.79
CA GLY A 164 20.36 1.91 8.90
C GLY A 164 20.82 2.41 10.28
N THR A 165 20.26 1.79 11.32
CA THR A 165 20.58 2.10 12.74
C THR A 165 22.04 1.83 13.12
N ASP A 166 22.68 0.94 12.38
CA ASP A 166 24.10 0.58 12.52
C ASP A 166 25.05 1.57 11.85
N GLY A 167 24.51 2.52 11.09
CA GLY A 167 25.28 3.47 10.29
C GLY A 167 25.66 2.95 8.90
N ASP A 168 25.30 1.73 8.59
CA ASP A 168 25.61 1.12 7.30
C ASP A 168 24.51 1.36 6.27
N ARG A 169 24.91 1.51 5.01
CA ARG A 169 24.01 1.52 3.86
C ARG A 169 23.50 0.10 3.63
N PHE A 170 22.20 -0.10 3.70
CA PHE A 170 21.58 -1.42 3.65
C PHE A 170 20.91 -1.76 2.32
N VAL A 171 20.89 -0.83 1.38
CA VAL A 171 20.24 -1.02 0.07
C VAL A 171 20.94 -0.22 -1.00
N ASN A 172 20.84 -0.65 -2.24
CA ASN A 172 21.21 0.13 -3.39
C ASN A 172 19.99 0.93 -3.87
N GLU A 173 19.97 2.21 -3.65
CA GLU A 173 18.84 3.09 -3.92
C GLU A 173 18.53 3.21 -5.42
N SER A 174 19.49 2.91 -6.28
CA SER A 174 19.32 2.93 -7.74
C SER A 174 18.74 1.63 -8.31
N GLU A 175 18.69 0.58 -7.52
CA GLU A 175 18.09 -0.67 -7.97
C GLU A 175 16.56 -0.60 -7.96
N THR A 176 15.96 -1.15 -9.00
CA THR A 176 14.51 -1.25 -9.08
C THR A 176 14.06 -2.38 -8.21
N VAL A 177 13.62 -2.05 -7.01
CA VAL A 177 12.92 -3.00 -6.15
C VAL A 177 11.53 -3.23 -6.74
N ARG A 178 11.25 -4.47 -7.09
CA ARG A 178 9.94 -4.85 -7.61
C ARG A 178 9.11 -5.46 -6.51
N HIS A 179 8.00 -4.82 -6.17
CA HIS A 179 7.04 -5.33 -5.19
C HIS A 179 7.69 -5.72 -3.84
N GLY A 180 8.61 -4.90 -3.35
CA GLY A 180 9.29 -5.14 -2.08
C GLY A 180 10.40 -6.20 -2.11
N HIS A 181 10.79 -6.70 -3.29
CA HIS A 181 11.85 -7.69 -3.40
C HIS A 181 13.10 -7.14 -4.06
N LEU A 182 14.25 -7.63 -3.62
CA LEU A 182 15.51 -7.55 -4.33
C LEU A 182 15.69 -8.82 -5.17
N TYR A 183 16.21 -8.68 -6.37
CA TYR A 183 16.55 -9.80 -7.23
C TYR A 183 18.05 -9.90 -7.36
N GLU A 184 18.65 -10.78 -6.57
CA GLU A 184 20.08 -11.02 -6.60
C GLU A 184 20.38 -12.48 -6.92
N ASN A 185 21.38 -12.70 -7.78
CA ASN A 185 21.86 -14.06 -8.12
C ASN A 185 20.77 -15.05 -8.58
N GLY A 186 19.69 -14.54 -9.18
CA GLY A 186 18.59 -15.38 -9.64
C GLY A 186 17.57 -15.71 -8.55
N ILE A 187 17.68 -15.12 -7.38
CA ILE A 187 16.80 -15.35 -6.24
C ILE A 187 16.07 -14.05 -5.90
N TRP A 188 14.80 -14.16 -5.58
CA TRP A 188 14.02 -13.06 -5.00
C TRP A 188 14.23 -13.07 -3.49
N GLU A 189 14.74 -11.99 -2.97
CA GLU A 189 14.98 -11.83 -1.55
C GLU A 189 14.16 -10.67 -1.00
N ASN A 190 13.60 -10.86 0.19
CA ASN A 190 12.99 -9.78 0.94
C ASN A 190 14.10 -9.09 1.73
N PRO A 191 14.37 -7.81 1.48
CA PRO A 191 15.36 -7.11 2.25
C PRO A 191 14.93 -6.98 3.71
N THR A 192 15.88 -7.18 4.62
CA THR A 192 15.67 -6.87 6.03
C THR A 192 15.78 -5.37 6.23
N PHE A 193 14.72 -4.74 6.74
CA PHE A 193 14.71 -3.31 7.01
C PHE A 193 15.21 -3.01 8.41
N PRO A 194 16.09 -2.01 8.56
CA PRO A 194 16.44 -1.48 9.86
C PRO A 194 15.22 -0.88 10.57
N GLU A 195 15.21 -0.92 11.90
CA GLU A 195 14.13 -0.32 12.71
C GLU A 195 13.99 1.19 12.43
N LYS A 196 15.11 1.86 12.18
CA LYS A 196 15.17 3.25 11.76
C LYS A 196 16.02 3.39 10.52
N VAL A 197 15.56 4.23 9.62
CA VAL A 197 16.26 4.57 8.39
C VAL A 197 16.56 6.05 8.40
N TRP A 198 17.81 6.38 8.13
CA TRP A 198 18.28 7.75 7.94
C TRP A 198 18.35 8.02 6.44
N TYR A 199 17.72 9.08 6.02
CA TYR A 199 17.76 9.56 4.66
C TYR A 199 18.74 10.74 4.58
N ILE A 200 19.88 10.51 3.95
CA ILE A 200 20.95 11.52 3.83
C ILE A 200 20.89 12.08 2.41
N ILE A 201 20.71 13.39 2.33
CA ILE A 201 20.62 14.13 1.08
C ILE A 201 21.61 15.31 1.11
N ASP A 202 21.96 15.81 -0.07
CA ASP A 202 22.74 17.04 -0.19
C ASP A 202 21.85 18.29 -0.11
N GLU A 203 22.50 19.47 -0.02
CA GLU A 203 21.79 20.74 0.08
C GLU A 203 20.98 21.08 -1.18
N THR A 204 21.38 20.57 -2.33
CA THR A 204 20.65 20.74 -3.60
C THR A 204 19.29 20.07 -3.52
N GLN A 205 19.27 18.82 -3.05
CA GLN A 205 18.04 18.05 -2.89
C GLN A 205 17.10 18.67 -1.85
N LYS A 206 17.67 19.16 -0.75
CA LYS A 206 16.90 19.90 0.26
C LYS A 206 16.23 21.12 -0.36
N GLY A 207 16.98 21.92 -1.15
CA GLY A 207 16.42 23.08 -1.85
C GLY A 207 15.29 22.71 -2.83
N GLU A 208 15.39 21.58 -3.54
CA GLU A 208 14.33 21.08 -4.41
C GLU A 208 13.07 20.67 -3.62
N ILE A 209 13.22 20.02 -2.47
CA ILE A 209 12.13 19.66 -1.56
C ILE A 209 11.40 20.92 -1.06
N GLU A 210 12.16 21.93 -0.64
CA GLU A 210 11.62 23.21 -0.18
C GLU A 210 10.87 23.94 -1.31
N ALA A 211 11.48 24.04 -2.49
CA ALA A 211 10.92 24.72 -3.65
C ALA A 211 9.62 24.07 -4.15
N ALA A 212 9.52 22.77 -4.04
CA ALA A 212 8.33 22.03 -4.44
C ALA A 212 7.18 22.14 -3.43
N GLY A 213 7.42 22.68 -2.23
CA GLY A 213 6.42 22.75 -1.15
C GLY A 213 5.89 21.37 -0.73
N ALA A 214 6.67 20.35 -0.95
CA ALA A 214 6.25 18.97 -0.80
C ALA A 214 6.36 18.46 0.64
N MET A 215 7.01 19.21 1.52
CA MET A 215 7.12 18.90 2.92
C MET A 215 6.58 20.05 3.76
N PRO A 216 5.75 19.80 4.77
CA PRO A 216 5.33 20.85 5.69
C PRO A 216 6.53 21.54 6.36
N GLU A 217 6.45 22.85 6.56
CA GLU A 217 7.53 23.66 7.15
C GLU A 217 8.01 23.11 8.50
N GLU A 218 7.08 22.60 9.31
CA GLU A 218 7.39 21.95 10.58
C GLU A 218 8.28 20.71 10.43
N GLN A 219 8.13 19.97 9.34
CA GLN A 219 8.94 18.79 9.05
C GLN A 219 10.29 19.18 8.45
N LEU A 220 10.32 20.19 7.58
CA LEU A 220 11.57 20.76 7.08
C LEU A 220 12.47 21.27 8.20
N ALA A 221 11.88 21.90 9.23
CA ALA A 221 12.59 22.38 10.40
C ALA A 221 13.24 21.25 11.24
N LYS A 222 12.84 20.00 11.05
CA LYS A 222 13.44 18.83 11.73
C LYS A 222 14.65 18.27 10.98
N LEU A 223 14.92 18.72 9.77
CA LEU A 223 16.12 18.31 9.04
C LEU A 223 17.36 18.87 9.77
N THR A 224 18.24 17.97 10.16
CA THR A 224 19.50 18.37 10.78
C THR A 224 20.54 18.58 9.68
N ALA A 225 21.14 19.76 9.67
CA ALA A 225 22.26 20.07 8.76
C ALA A 225 23.58 19.76 9.44
N TYR A 226 24.49 19.16 8.68
CA TYR A 226 25.87 18.92 9.07
C TYR A 226 26.80 19.55 8.04
N ASP A 227 27.91 20.12 8.50
CA ASP A 227 28.90 20.74 7.61
C ASP A 227 29.70 19.71 6.80
N SER A 228 29.79 18.50 7.31
CA SER A 228 30.39 17.35 6.63
C SER A 228 29.82 16.02 7.16
N ILE A 229 30.08 14.93 6.43
CA ILE A 229 29.74 13.57 6.88
C ILE A 229 30.57 13.14 8.10
N ASP A 230 31.71 13.77 8.32
CA ASP A 230 32.61 13.46 9.43
C ASP A 230 32.32 14.27 10.70
N ALA A 231 31.26 15.08 10.70
CA ALA A 231 30.89 15.97 11.79
C ALA A 231 29.98 15.30 12.86
#